data_4dc9fcbdf9df79368f5d1d9943ec75df
#
_entry.id   4dc9fcbdf9df79368f5d1d9943ec75df
#
_cell.length_a   1.000
_cell.length_b   1.000
_cell.length_c   1.000
_cell.angle_alpha   90.00
_cell.angle_beta   90.00
_cell.angle_gamma   90.00
#
_symmetry.space_group_name_H-M   'P 1'
#
loop_
_entity.id
_entity.type
_entity.pdbx_description
1 polymer ?
#
loop_
_entity_poly.entity_id
_entity_poly.type
_entity_poly.pdbx_seq_one_letter_code
_entity_poly.pdbx_strand_id
1 'polypeptide(L)'
;MIFKKIRKGYADWRNFLCSTPARDYVFQKDAYEDQIDRAAENIRNTDCVIIGAGAGASTAAGIQYGGKRFTDNFAEFIKKYGEYYMTDMYAAGFYPYPSEEAKWGYWSKHALMNRFDPPALPLYTELYDLVKNKEYFVLTTNVDHQFYKAGFDEKRIFATQGDYGKIQCQKACHSKTYDAKDLFRKMDKARRDCLIPSELVPKCPVCGGNMAMNLRCDNYFVEDEAWHEAADRYAGFLEQHKDKKVVLLELGVGFNTPIIIRFPFEKMVRENSSYSLIRLNMDEAVVPESFGERAIGIGGDMAKAITDIRGLVL
;
A
#
# COMPACT_ATOMS: atom_id res chain seq x y z
N MET A 1 6.02 -16.73 12.74
CA MET A 1 7.39 -16.60 13.26
C MET A 1 8.07 -15.31 12.83
N ILE A 2 7.92 -14.82 11.59
CA ILE A 2 8.46 -13.55 11.09
C ILE A 2 7.82 -12.33 11.75
N PHE A 3 6.52 -12.27 11.98
CA PHE A 3 5.88 -11.19 12.73
C PHE A 3 6.18 -11.23 14.24
N LYS A 4 6.54 -12.40 14.83
CA LYS A 4 7.24 -12.39 16.13
C LYS A 4 8.63 -11.76 16.00
N LYS A 5 9.32 -11.92 14.85
CA LYS A 5 10.57 -11.20 14.53
C LYS A 5 10.30 -9.73 14.15
N ILE A 6 9.19 -9.41 13.46
CA ILE A 6 8.75 -8.04 13.22
C ILE A 6 8.26 -7.39 14.52
N ARG A 7 7.51 -8.08 15.40
CA ARG A 7 7.21 -7.59 16.76
C ARG A 7 8.46 -7.45 17.63
N LYS A 8 9.47 -8.31 17.47
CA LYS A 8 10.79 -8.11 18.05
C LYS A 8 11.52 -6.95 17.35
N GLY A 9 11.34 -6.79 16.04
CA GLY A 9 11.77 -5.63 15.28
C GLY A 9 11.08 -4.32 15.66
N TYR A 10 9.85 -4.36 16.19
CA TYR A 10 9.18 -3.19 16.79
C TYR A 10 9.89 -2.68 18.07
N ALA A 11 10.50 -3.55 18.84
CA ALA A 11 11.35 -3.14 19.98
C ALA A 11 12.70 -2.56 19.52
N ASP A 12 13.21 -3.01 18.34
CA ASP A 12 14.47 -2.54 17.74
C ASP A 12 14.30 -1.36 16.76
N TRP A 13 13.07 -0.88 16.51
CA TRP A 13 12.85 0.21 15.57
C TRP A 13 13.60 1.50 15.97
N ARG A 14 13.78 1.75 17.27
CA ARG A 14 14.59 2.87 17.77
C ARG A 14 16.06 2.72 17.36
N ASN A 15 16.61 1.52 17.47
CA ASN A 15 17.98 1.22 17.04
C ASN A 15 18.09 1.30 15.51
N PHE A 16 17.02 0.97 14.79
CA PHE A 16 16.97 1.07 13.35
C PHE A 16 16.87 2.52 12.86
N LEU A 17 16.03 3.34 13.47
CA LEU A 17 15.96 4.80 13.24
C LEU A 17 17.29 5.48 13.61
N CYS A 18 17.97 5.01 14.66
CA CYS A 18 19.28 5.51 15.05
C CYS A 18 20.40 5.00 14.15
N SER A 19 20.20 3.94 13.33
CA SER A 19 21.21 3.39 12.43
C SER A 19 21.40 4.20 11.14
N THR A 20 20.42 5.04 10.77
CA THR A 20 20.53 6.04 9.70
C THR A 20 20.04 7.38 10.24
N PRO A 21 20.91 8.22 10.82
CA PRO A 21 20.54 9.55 11.26
C PRO A 21 19.91 10.38 10.13
N ALA A 22 18.97 11.25 10.44
CA ALA A 22 18.28 12.08 9.45
C ALA A 22 19.23 12.89 8.56
N ARG A 23 20.40 13.30 9.13
CA ARG A 23 21.47 14.02 8.41
C ARG A 23 22.17 13.17 7.34
N ASP A 24 22.08 11.86 7.40
CA ASP A 24 22.77 10.92 6.50
C ASP A 24 21.88 10.55 5.29
N TYR A 25 20.67 11.08 5.21
CA TYR A 25 19.84 10.99 4.03
C TYR A 25 20.14 12.14 3.07
N VAL A 26 20.32 11.79 1.80
CA VAL A 26 20.63 12.76 0.75
C VAL A 26 19.66 12.66 -0.42
N PHE A 27 19.34 13.80 -1.03
CA PHE A 27 18.82 13.82 -2.39
C PHE A 27 20.00 13.68 -3.34
N GLN A 28 19.92 12.73 -4.24
CA GLN A 28 20.94 12.58 -5.27
C GLN A 28 20.85 13.75 -6.26
N LYS A 29 22.02 14.21 -6.73
CA LYS A 29 22.14 15.39 -7.61
C LYS A 29 22.33 15.03 -9.09
N ASP A 30 22.31 13.72 -9.39
CA ASP A 30 22.44 13.23 -10.77
C ASP A 30 21.28 13.76 -11.62
N ALA A 31 21.52 13.93 -12.92
CA ALA A 31 20.46 14.28 -13.85
C ALA A 31 19.39 13.18 -13.87
N TYR A 32 18.15 13.56 -14.16
CA TYR A 32 17.03 12.63 -14.20
C TYR A 32 17.28 11.46 -15.15
N GLU A 33 17.83 11.77 -16.33
CA GLU A 33 18.16 10.78 -17.37
C GLU A 33 19.19 9.76 -16.85
N ASP A 34 20.24 10.22 -16.18
CA ASP A 34 21.27 9.34 -15.59
C ASP A 34 20.67 8.42 -14.50
N GLN A 35 19.75 8.95 -13.68
CA GLN A 35 19.04 8.16 -12.66
C GLN A 35 18.17 7.08 -13.31
N ILE A 36 17.46 7.41 -14.40
CA ILE A 36 16.62 6.47 -15.16
C ILE A 36 17.47 5.39 -15.82
N ASP A 37 18.57 5.76 -16.47
CA ASP A 37 19.49 4.81 -17.11
C ASP A 37 20.06 3.81 -16.08
N ARG A 38 20.55 4.31 -14.94
CA ARG A 38 21.05 3.46 -13.84
C ARG A 38 19.97 2.56 -13.26
N ALA A 39 18.74 3.06 -13.09
CA ALA A 39 17.62 2.26 -12.60
C ALA A 39 17.26 1.16 -13.58
N ALA A 40 17.18 1.46 -14.87
CA ALA A 40 16.92 0.49 -15.92
C ALA A 40 18.03 -0.58 -16.00
N GLU A 41 19.31 -0.18 -15.91
CA GLU A 41 20.44 -1.10 -15.87
C GLU A 41 20.38 -2.05 -14.67
N ASN A 42 20.11 -1.53 -13.48
CA ASN A 42 19.94 -2.34 -12.27
C ASN A 42 18.81 -3.36 -12.43
N ILE A 43 17.67 -2.95 -12.97
CA ILE A 43 16.52 -3.85 -13.20
C ILE A 43 16.86 -4.89 -14.29
N ARG A 44 17.57 -4.53 -15.37
CA ARG A 44 18.00 -5.51 -16.37
C ARG A 44 18.91 -6.60 -15.80
N ASN A 45 19.85 -6.19 -14.94
CA ASN A 45 20.93 -7.04 -14.45
C ASN A 45 20.63 -7.77 -13.14
N THR A 46 19.41 -7.59 -12.57
CA THR A 46 18.99 -8.24 -11.33
C THR A 46 18.41 -9.63 -11.56
N ASP A 47 18.60 -10.53 -10.58
CA ASP A 47 17.96 -11.84 -10.56
C ASP A 47 16.48 -11.75 -10.16
N CYS A 48 16.16 -10.83 -9.24
CA CYS A 48 14.77 -10.62 -8.84
C CYS A 48 14.49 -9.17 -8.42
N VAL A 49 13.20 -8.79 -8.45
CA VAL A 49 12.71 -7.48 -8.01
C VAL A 49 11.70 -7.65 -6.87
N ILE A 50 11.93 -6.96 -5.77
CA ILE A 50 10.94 -6.84 -4.69
C ILE A 50 10.34 -5.45 -4.77
N ILE A 51 9.04 -5.37 -5.10
CA ILE A 51 8.32 -4.11 -5.16
C ILE A 51 7.76 -3.80 -3.77
N GLY A 52 8.11 -2.64 -3.22
CA GLY A 52 7.54 -2.09 -2.00
C GLY A 52 6.67 -0.89 -2.31
N ALA A 53 5.34 -0.99 -2.17
CA ALA A 53 4.44 0.08 -2.57
C ALA A 53 3.63 0.66 -1.40
N GLY A 54 3.70 1.99 -1.24
CA GLY A 54 2.89 2.76 -0.31
C GLY A 54 1.85 3.64 -1.01
N ALA A 55 1.14 4.47 -0.23
CA ALA A 55 0.03 5.30 -0.70
C ALA A 55 0.40 6.25 -1.85
N GLY A 56 1.67 6.68 -1.94
CA GLY A 56 2.15 7.52 -3.03
C GLY A 56 2.03 6.85 -4.40
N ALA A 57 2.13 5.50 -4.49
CA ALA A 57 1.91 4.78 -5.75
C ALA A 57 0.46 4.89 -6.22
N SER A 58 -0.51 4.73 -5.32
CA SER A 58 -1.94 4.90 -5.63
C SER A 58 -2.25 6.34 -6.03
N THR A 59 -1.66 7.32 -5.33
CA THR A 59 -1.80 8.74 -5.64
C THR A 59 -1.25 9.07 -7.04
N ALA A 60 -0.06 8.59 -7.37
CA ALA A 60 0.56 8.75 -8.69
C ALA A 60 -0.25 8.06 -9.81
N ALA A 61 -0.94 6.97 -9.49
CA ALA A 61 -1.84 6.28 -10.40
C ALA A 61 -3.21 6.97 -10.57
N GLY A 62 -3.49 8.07 -9.81
CA GLY A 62 -4.74 8.84 -9.89
C GLY A 62 -5.76 8.53 -8.79
N ILE A 63 -5.47 7.65 -7.83
CA ILE A 63 -6.32 7.41 -6.66
C ILE A 63 -5.98 8.45 -5.58
N GLN A 64 -6.31 9.71 -5.84
CA GLN A 64 -6.13 10.79 -4.87
C GLN A 64 -7.27 10.80 -3.86
N TYR A 65 -6.96 10.90 -2.57
CA TYR A 65 -7.97 10.93 -1.49
C TYR A 65 -8.49 12.33 -1.18
N GLY A 66 -7.75 13.37 -1.53
CA GLY A 66 -8.10 14.76 -1.29
C GLY A 66 -8.50 15.51 -2.56
N GLY A 67 -8.60 16.84 -2.40
CA GLY A 67 -8.85 17.79 -3.49
C GLY A 67 -10.18 17.56 -4.21
N LYS A 68 -10.21 17.92 -5.50
CA LYS A 68 -11.43 17.90 -6.32
C LYS A 68 -12.08 16.50 -6.40
N ARG A 69 -11.29 15.43 -6.41
CA ARG A 69 -11.84 14.06 -6.42
C ARG A 69 -12.66 13.76 -5.18
N PHE A 70 -12.25 14.25 -4.01
CA PHE A 70 -13.03 14.11 -2.78
C PHE A 70 -14.26 15.01 -2.80
N THR A 71 -14.08 16.31 -3.03
CA THR A 71 -15.16 17.29 -2.94
C THR A 71 -16.29 17.01 -3.93
N ASP A 72 -15.97 16.59 -5.16
CA ASP A 72 -16.99 16.29 -6.17
C ASP A 72 -17.79 15.00 -5.85
N ASN A 73 -17.10 13.99 -5.30
CA ASN A 73 -17.73 12.69 -5.08
C ASN A 73 -18.40 12.55 -3.71
N PHE A 74 -17.95 13.31 -2.70
CA PHE A 74 -18.46 13.22 -1.34
C PHE A 74 -19.16 14.50 -0.85
N ALA A 75 -19.60 15.37 -1.78
CA ALA A 75 -20.25 16.64 -1.47
C ALA A 75 -21.44 16.48 -0.50
N GLU A 76 -22.24 15.40 -0.62
CA GLU A 76 -23.36 15.10 0.27
C GLU A 76 -22.92 14.85 1.72
N PHE A 77 -21.77 14.14 1.90
CA PHE A 77 -21.21 13.89 3.22
C PHE A 77 -20.58 15.14 3.81
N ILE A 78 -19.85 15.93 3.00
CA ILE A 78 -19.25 17.21 3.41
C ILE A 78 -20.36 18.15 3.88
N LYS A 79 -21.44 18.28 3.12
CA LYS A 79 -22.59 19.11 3.47
C LYS A 79 -23.25 18.66 4.78
N LYS A 80 -23.36 17.36 5.02
CA LYS A 80 -24.06 16.79 6.18
C LYS A 80 -23.24 16.79 7.46
N TYR A 81 -21.93 16.49 7.36
CA TYR A 81 -21.08 16.27 8.52
C TYR A 81 -20.05 17.39 8.75
N GLY A 82 -19.95 18.36 7.84
CA GLY A 82 -19.18 19.58 7.95
C GLY A 82 -17.78 19.48 7.33
N GLU A 83 -17.39 20.57 6.68
CA GLU A 83 -16.10 20.69 5.99
C GLU A 83 -14.89 20.55 6.92
N TYR A 84 -15.03 20.93 8.18
CA TYR A 84 -13.94 20.87 9.15
C TYR A 84 -13.45 19.43 9.40
N TYR A 85 -14.34 18.45 9.35
CA TYR A 85 -14.03 17.03 9.59
C TYR A 85 -13.89 16.24 8.30
N MET A 86 -14.53 16.69 7.21
CA MET A 86 -14.54 16.04 5.91
C MET A 86 -13.51 16.71 5.00
N THR A 87 -12.21 16.59 5.31
CA THR A 87 -11.12 17.23 4.56
C THR A 87 -10.63 16.39 3.38
N ASP A 88 -10.70 15.08 3.51
CA ASP A 88 -10.31 14.10 2.51
C ASP A 88 -10.94 12.73 2.81
N MET A 89 -10.76 11.75 1.92
CA MET A 89 -11.35 10.42 2.07
C MET A 89 -10.80 9.65 3.28
N TYR A 90 -9.56 9.92 3.69
CA TYR A 90 -8.97 9.26 4.84
C TYR A 90 -9.57 9.80 6.13
N ALA A 91 -9.56 11.12 6.32
CA ALA A 91 -10.17 11.77 7.47
C ALA A 91 -11.66 11.41 7.61
N ALA A 92 -12.40 11.45 6.49
CA ALA A 92 -13.82 11.07 6.45
C ALA A 92 -14.05 9.60 6.80
N GLY A 93 -13.14 8.70 6.47
CA GLY A 93 -13.22 7.27 6.83
C GLY A 93 -13.18 7.04 8.35
N PHE A 94 -12.45 7.88 9.08
CA PHE A 94 -12.31 7.81 10.54
C PHE A 94 -13.20 8.80 11.31
N TYR A 95 -14.10 9.49 10.60
CA TYR A 95 -15.09 10.34 11.24
C TYR A 95 -15.98 9.52 12.19
N PRO A 96 -16.28 10.00 13.41
CA PRO A 96 -17.14 9.33 14.37
C PRO A 96 -18.62 9.46 13.97
N TYR A 97 -19.03 8.70 12.96
CA TYR A 97 -20.41 8.73 12.45
C TYR A 97 -21.43 8.46 13.56
N PRO A 98 -22.58 9.17 13.55
CA PRO A 98 -23.58 9.08 14.62
C PRO A 98 -24.30 7.73 14.66
N SER A 99 -24.23 6.93 13.60
CA SER A 99 -24.84 5.60 13.52
C SER A 99 -24.07 4.68 12.58
N GLU A 100 -24.32 3.37 12.68
CA GLU A 100 -23.77 2.37 11.77
C GLU A 100 -24.28 2.59 10.33
N GLU A 101 -25.55 3.02 10.15
CA GLU A 101 -26.10 3.36 8.85
C GLU A 101 -25.32 4.48 8.15
N ALA A 102 -24.91 5.49 8.90
CA ALA A 102 -24.09 6.59 8.39
C ALA A 102 -22.65 6.12 8.06
N LYS A 103 -22.05 5.37 8.95
CA LYS A 103 -20.70 4.80 8.75
C LYS A 103 -20.65 3.92 7.50
N TRP A 104 -21.57 3.01 7.35
CA TRP A 104 -21.62 2.12 6.20
C TRP A 104 -22.09 2.82 4.92
N GLY A 105 -22.89 3.88 5.07
CA GLY A 105 -23.20 4.79 3.95
C GLY A 105 -21.94 5.41 3.33
N TYR A 106 -21.00 5.82 4.16
CA TYR A 106 -19.71 6.33 3.72
C TYR A 106 -18.82 5.21 3.15
N TRP A 107 -18.56 4.16 3.95
CA TRP A 107 -17.61 3.13 3.59
C TRP A 107 -17.99 2.35 2.32
N SER A 108 -19.28 2.11 2.08
CA SER A 108 -19.73 1.45 0.86
C SER A 108 -19.37 2.26 -0.38
N LYS A 109 -19.61 3.58 -0.38
CA LYS A 109 -19.24 4.47 -1.47
C LYS A 109 -17.70 4.55 -1.63
N HIS A 110 -17.01 4.72 -0.52
CA HIS A 110 -15.54 4.80 -0.52
C HIS A 110 -14.90 3.54 -1.12
N ALA A 111 -15.32 2.36 -0.67
CA ALA A 111 -14.77 1.09 -1.14
C ALA A 111 -15.09 0.84 -2.63
N LEU A 112 -16.31 1.15 -3.07
CA LEU A 112 -16.67 1.04 -4.48
C LEU A 112 -15.78 1.93 -5.34
N MET A 113 -15.63 3.19 -4.98
CA MET A 113 -14.91 4.19 -5.74
C MET A 113 -13.39 3.96 -5.77
N ASN A 114 -12.80 3.42 -4.70
CA ASN A 114 -11.34 3.28 -4.60
C ASN A 114 -10.84 1.85 -4.86
N ARG A 115 -11.71 0.85 -4.73
CA ARG A 115 -11.28 -0.55 -4.85
C ARG A 115 -12.01 -1.30 -5.95
N PHE A 116 -13.34 -1.18 -6.08
CA PHE A 116 -14.10 -2.05 -6.98
C PHE A 116 -14.27 -1.48 -8.39
N ASP A 117 -14.61 -0.20 -8.50
CA ASP A 117 -14.95 0.44 -9.77
C ASP A 117 -13.74 0.80 -10.66
N PRO A 118 -12.61 1.27 -10.13
CA PRO A 118 -11.47 1.58 -10.98
C PRO A 118 -10.99 0.33 -11.72
N PRO A 119 -10.66 0.42 -13.02
CA PRO A 119 -9.94 -0.63 -13.73
C PRO A 119 -8.51 -0.77 -13.20
N ALA A 120 -7.72 -1.68 -13.76
CA ALA A 120 -6.27 -1.64 -13.61
C ALA A 120 -5.75 -0.30 -14.14
N LEU A 121 -5.00 0.42 -13.30
CA LEU A 121 -4.48 1.75 -13.65
C LEU A 121 -3.13 1.62 -14.39
N PRO A 122 -2.82 2.54 -15.34
CA PRO A 122 -1.64 2.44 -16.20
C PRO A 122 -0.34 2.22 -15.45
N LEU A 123 -0.08 2.95 -14.37
CA LEU A 123 1.14 2.79 -13.56
C LEU A 123 1.34 1.32 -13.11
N TYR A 124 0.28 0.65 -12.66
CA TYR A 124 0.38 -0.74 -12.19
C TYR A 124 0.53 -1.74 -13.33
N THR A 125 -0.10 -1.49 -14.50
CA THR A 125 0.09 -2.34 -15.68
C THR A 125 1.49 -2.18 -16.26
N GLU A 126 2.07 -1.00 -16.25
CA GLU A 126 3.45 -0.76 -16.66
C GLU A 126 4.46 -1.39 -15.69
N LEU A 127 4.20 -1.32 -14.38
CA LEU A 127 4.98 -2.04 -13.38
C LEU A 127 4.94 -3.56 -13.59
N TYR A 128 3.75 -4.11 -13.92
CA TYR A 128 3.64 -5.52 -14.24
C TYR A 128 4.47 -5.88 -15.48
N ASP A 129 4.35 -5.10 -16.55
CA ASP A 129 5.16 -5.30 -17.76
C ASP A 129 6.66 -5.31 -17.47
N LEU A 130 7.11 -4.42 -16.58
CA LEU A 130 8.51 -4.29 -16.18
C LEU A 130 9.07 -5.56 -15.50
N VAL A 131 8.22 -6.29 -14.75
CA VAL A 131 8.68 -7.42 -13.91
C VAL A 131 8.12 -8.78 -14.29
N LYS A 132 7.12 -8.88 -15.17
CA LYS A 132 6.41 -10.15 -15.50
C LYS A 132 7.32 -11.30 -15.98
N ASN A 133 8.47 -10.97 -16.56
CA ASN A 133 9.45 -11.94 -17.06
C ASN A 133 10.62 -12.17 -16.07
N LYS A 134 10.52 -11.65 -14.84
CA LYS A 134 11.52 -11.79 -13.78
C LYS A 134 10.93 -12.52 -12.57
N GLU A 135 11.80 -13.00 -11.71
CA GLU A 135 11.36 -13.32 -10.35
C GLU A 135 11.00 -12.03 -9.64
N TYR A 136 9.80 -11.96 -9.07
CA TYR A 136 9.35 -10.77 -8.34
C TYR A 136 8.49 -11.12 -7.14
N PHE A 137 8.41 -10.19 -6.20
CA PHE A 137 7.42 -10.20 -5.12
C PHE A 137 6.94 -8.78 -4.83
N VAL A 138 5.66 -8.63 -4.47
CA VAL A 138 5.05 -7.35 -4.10
C VAL A 138 4.76 -7.31 -2.60
N LEU A 139 5.34 -6.37 -1.89
CA LEU A 139 4.98 -6.00 -0.52
C LEU A 139 4.26 -4.66 -0.57
N THR A 140 3.00 -4.59 -0.16
CA THR A 140 2.27 -3.33 -0.23
C THR A 140 1.50 -3.00 1.04
N THR A 141 1.42 -1.72 1.35
CA THR A 141 0.53 -1.15 2.37
C THR A 141 -0.77 -0.62 1.77
N ASN A 142 -0.91 -0.65 0.43
CA ASN A 142 -2.11 -0.20 -0.25
C ASN A 142 -3.24 -1.23 -0.15
N VAL A 143 -4.46 -0.73 -0.06
CA VAL A 143 -5.69 -1.52 0.18
C VAL A 143 -6.68 -1.42 -0.97
N ASP A 144 -6.25 -0.85 -2.12
CA ASP A 144 -7.04 -0.58 -3.32
C ASP A 144 -7.07 -1.72 -4.35
N HIS A 145 -6.31 -2.79 -4.10
CA HIS A 145 -6.28 -3.99 -4.94
C HIS A 145 -5.69 -3.80 -6.35
N GLN A 146 -4.97 -2.72 -6.61
CA GLN A 146 -4.49 -2.40 -7.95
C GLN A 146 -3.47 -3.41 -8.51
N PHE A 147 -2.59 -3.95 -7.69
CA PHE A 147 -1.66 -5.00 -8.12
C PHE A 147 -2.38 -6.23 -8.67
N TYR A 148 -3.43 -6.70 -7.99
CA TYR A 148 -4.24 -7.84 -8.45
C TYR A 148 -4.93 -7.54 -9.78
N LYS A 149 -5.49 -6.33 -9.93
CA LYS A 149 -6.15 -5.89 -11.18
C LYS A 149 -5.19 -5.77 -12.35
N ALA A 150 -3.95 -5.41 -12.10
CA ALA A 150 -2.92 -5.29 -13.12
C ALA A 150 -2.35 -6.64 -13.59
N GLY A 151 -2.78 -7.76 -12.98
CA GLY A 151 -2.40 -9.11 -13.40
C GLY A 151 -1.19 -9.70 -12.70
N PHE A 152 -0.71 -9.08 -11.61
CA PHE A 152 0.31 -9.71 -10.76
C PHE A 152 -0.22 -11.01 -10.15
N ASP A 153 0.64 -12.04 -10.06
CA ASP A 153 0.29 -13.30 -9.43
C ASP A 153 -0.05 -13.08 -7.95
N GLU A 154 -1.27 -13.44 -7.56
CA GLU A 154 -1.76 -13.30 -6.18
C GLU A 154 -0.85 -13.97 -5.14
N LYS A 155 -0.17 -15.06 -5.53
CA LYS A 155 0.78 -15.76 -4.67
C LYS A 155 2.07 -14.98 -4.42
N ARG A 156 2.32 -13.96 -5.24
CA ARG A 156 3.48 -13.06 -5.17
C ARG A 156 3.13 -11.69 -4.63
N ILE A 157 1.98 -11.55 -3.94
CA ILE A 157 1.53 -10.30 -3.33
C ILE A 157 1.31 -10.52 -1.83
N PHE A 158 1.84 -9.59 -1.02
CA PHE A 158 1.53 -9.48 0.39
C PHE A 158 1.02 -8.05 0.70
N ALA A 159 -0.31 -7.91 0.81
CA ALA A 159 -0.98 -6.67 1.25
C ALA A 159 -1.09 -6.69 2.78
N THR A 160 -0.29 -5.87 3.46
CA THR A 160 -0.09 -5.96 4.92
C THR A 160 -1.16 -5.25 5.75
N GLN A 161 -1.88 -4.28 5.14
CA GLN A 161 -2.78 -3.35 5.84
C GLN A 161 -4.26 -3.68 5.64
N GLY A 162 -4.59 -4.80 5.00
CA GLY A 162 -5.96 -5.21 4.69
C GLY A 162 -6.40 -4.90 3.26
N ASP A 163 -7.71 -4.82 3.05
CA ASP A 163 -8.34 -4.57 1.73
C ASP A 163 -9.67 -3.84 1.91
N TYR A 164 -9.91 -2.78 1.13
CA TYR A 164 -11.21 -2.09 1.11
C TYR A 164 -12.37 -2.99 0.66
N GLY A 165 -12.11 -4.14 0.09
CA GLY A 165 -13.12 -5.12 -0.29
C GLY A 165 -13.52 -6.08 0.82
N LYS A 166 -12.87 -6.03 1.99
CA LYS A 166 -13.09 -6.96 3.09
C LYS A 166 -13.62 -6.28 4.35
N ILE A 167 -14.49 -6.99 5.06
CA ILE A 167 -14.97 -6.61 6.40
C ILE A 167 -14.64 -7.70 7.42
N GLN A 168 -14.57 -7.32 8.69
CA GLN A 168 -14.23 -8.18 9.82
C GLN A 168 -15.14 -7.88 11.02
N CYS A 169 -15.14 -8.77 12.02
CA CYS A 169 -15.72 -8.43 13.31
C CYS A 169 -14.98 -7.22 13.93
N GLN A 170 -15.71 -6.20 14.34
CA GLN A 170 -15.12 -4.99 14.95
C GLN A 170 -14.28 -5.30 16.20
N LYS A 171 -14.64 -6.33 16.96
CA LYS A 171 -13.93 -6.78 18.17
C LYS A 171 -12.95 -7.92 17.91
N ALA A 172 -12.72 -8.28 16.64
CA ALA A 172 -11.87 -9.41 16.26
C ALA A 172 -12.19 -10.70 17.04
N CYS A 173 -13.47 -11.04 17.23
CA CYS A 173 -13.89 -12.18 18.02
C CYS A 173 -13.50 -13.54 17.38
N HIS A 174 -13.08 -13.53 16.13
CA HIS A 174 -12.57 -14.65 15.35
C HIS A 174 -11.66 -14.15 14.22
N SER A 175 -10.86 -15.05 13.64
CA SER A 175 -9.81 -14.73 12.66
C SER A 175 -10.27 -14.80 11.20
N LYS A 176 -11.54 -14.51 10.89
CA LYS A 176 -12.04 -14.52 9.49
C LYS A 176 -12.41 -13.12 9.02
N THR A 177 -12.11 -12.88 7.75
CA THR A 177 -12.61 -11.73 6.98
C THR A 177 -13.66 -12.16 5.98
N TYR A 178 -14.47 -11.23 5.50
CA TYR A 178 -15.59 -11.50 4.60
C TYR A 178 -15.53 -10.54 3.41
N ASP A 179 -15.75 -11.07 2.19
CA ASP A 179 -15.92 -10.23 1.01
C ASP A 179 -17.17 -9.36 1.13
N ALA A 180 -17.06 -8.10 0.80
CA ALA A 180 -18.12 -7.12 0.95
C ALA A 180 -18.62 -6.53 -0.38
N LYS A 181 -18.15 -7.00 -1.53
CA LYS A 181 -18.49 -6.42 -2.84
C LYS A 181 -19.99 -6.28 -3.07
N ASP A 182 -20.70 -7.39 -2.95
CA ASP A 182 -22.15 -7.41 -3.24
C ASP A 182 -22.94 -6.62 -2.18
N LEU A 183 -22.49 -6.68 -0.92
CA LEU A 183 -23.07 -5.90 0.16
C LEU A 183 -22.89 -4.40 -0.10
N PHE A 184 -21.71 -3.95 -0.46
CA PHE A 184 -21.46 -2.53 -0.75
C PHE A 184 -22.24 -2.03 -1.97
N ARG A 185 -22.41 -2.86 -3.01
CA ARG A 185 -23.30 -2.52 -4.15
C ARG A 185 -24.74 -2.33 -3.69
N LYS A 186 -25.26 -3.19 -2.82
CA LYS A 186 -26.62 -3.06 -2.26
C LYS A 186 -26.74 -1.80 -1.40
N MET A 187 -25.77 -1.55 -0.53
CA MET A 187 -25.72 -0.36 0.33
C MET A 187 -25.73 0.93 -0.49
N ASP A 188 -24.85 1.04 -1.48
CA ASP A 188 -24.71 2.24 -2.31
C ASP A 188 -25.99 2.53 -3.10
N LYS A 189 -26.60 1.50 -3.68
CA LYS A 189 -27.88 1.61 -4.41
C LYS A 189 -29.02 2.06 -3.50
N ALA A 190 -29.06 1.58 -2.26
CA ALA A 190 -30.12 1.87 -1.29
C ALA A 190 -29.87 3.16 -0.48
N ARG A 191 -28.64 3.71 -0.52
CA ARG A 191 -28.26 4.90 0.26
C ARG A 191 -29.13 6.11 -0.08
N ARG A 192 -29.63 6.77 0.96
CA ARG A 192 -30.36 8.05 0.88
C ARG A 192 -29.87 8.96 2.00
N ASP A 193 -29.63 10.22 1.69
CA ASP A 193 -29.16 11.21 2.67
C ASP A 193 -27.96 10.72 3.52
N CYS A 194 -26.94 10.15 2.86
CA CYS A 194 -25.75 9.55 3.46
C CYS A 194 -26.00 8.31 4.35
N LEU A 195 -27.23 7.82 4.45
CA LEU A 195 -27.58 6.67 5.29
C LEU A 195 -27.96 5.46 4.42
N ILE A 196 -27.60 4.28 4.87
CA ILE A 196 -28.13 3.02 4.35
C ILE A 196 -29.31 2.54 5.19
N PRO A 197 -30.21 1.70 4.65
CA PRO A 197 -31.22 1.01 5.44
C PRO A 197 -30.60 0.14 6.56
N SER A 198 -31.22 0.11 7.75
CA SER A 198 -30.70 -0.60 8.93
C SER A 198 -30.55 -2.11 8.71
N GLU A 199 -31.39 -2.71 7.85
CA GLU A 199 -31.30 -4.13 7.47
C GLU A 199 -30.05 -4.48 6.65
N LEU A 200 -29.35 -3.48 6.08
CA LEU A 200 -28.09 -3.66 5.37
C LEU A 200 -26.87 -3.47 6.28
N VAL A 201 -27.04 -3.04 7.52
CA VAL A 201 -25.94 -2.92 8.47
C VAL A 201 -25.38 -4.30 8.82
N PRO A 202 -24.11 -4.61 8.47
CA PRO A 202 -23.57 -5.95 8.68
C PRO A 202 -23.36 -6.25 10.17
N LYS A 203 -23.73 -7.48 10.54
CA LYS A 203 -23.51 -8.03 11.88
C LYS A 203 -22.54 -9.21 11.80
N CYS A 204 -21.71 -9.34 12.83
CA CYS A 204 -20.79 -10.46 12.93
C CYS A 204 -21.57 -11.78 13.03
N PRO A 205 -21.32 -12.75 12.14
CA PRO A 205 -22.06 -14.02 12.15
C PRO A 205 -21.75 -14.90 13.36
N VAL A 206 -20.67 -14.59 14.11
CA VAL A 206 -20.26 -15.38 15.29
C VAL A 206 -20.78 -14.76 16.58
N CYS A 207 -20.61 -13.45 16.79
CA CYS A 207 -20.99 -12.81 18.07
C CYS A 207 -22.19 -11.87 17.95
N GLY A 208 -22.77 -11.65 16.76
CA GLY A 208 -23.87 -10.72 16.52
C GLY A 208 -23.49 -9.24 16.63
N GLY A 209 -22.25 -8.92 16.98
CA GLY A 209 -21.75 -7.55 17.15
C GLY A 209 -21.54 -6.81 15.81
N ASN A 210 -21.08 -5.58 15.90
CA ASN A 210 -20.82 -4.78 14.71
C ASN A 210 -19.65 -5.31 13.89
N MET A 211 -19.67 -5.02 12.60
CA MET A 211 -18.56 -5.23 11.69
C MET A 211 -17.75 -3.93 11.48
N ALA A 212 -16.54 -4.08 10.99
CA ALA A 212 -15.66 -2.99 10.57
C ALA A 212 -15.00 -3.33 9.24
N MET A 213 -14.43 -2.34 8.57
CA MET A 213 -13.53 -2.57 7.44
C MET A 213 -12.31 -3.37 7.92
N ASN A 214 -11.82 -4.31 7.12
CA ASN A 214 -10.56 -4.98 7.42
C ASN A 214 -9.38 -4.08 7.03
N LEU A 215 -9.10 -3.11 7.90
CA LEU A 215 -8.02 -2.15 7.76
C LEU A 215 -7.20 -2.10 9.05
N ARG A 216 -5.88 -2.04 8.92
CA ARG A 216 -4.98 -1.96 10.08
C ARG A 216 -4.93 -0.52 10.62
N CYS A 217 -5.93 -0.13 11.37
CA CYS A 217 -6.04 1.17 12.03
C CYS A 217 -5.98 1.08 13.57
N ASP A 218 -6.16 -0.11 14.12
CA ASP A 218 -6.14 -0.37 15.57
C ASP A 218 -5.62 -1.78 15.89
N ASN A 219 -5.73 -2.18 17.16
CA ASN A 219 -5.30 -3.49 17.65
C ASN A 219 -6.29 -4.64 17.34
N TYR A 220 -7.43 -4.35 16.73
CA TYR A 220 -8.46 -5.33 16.36
C TYR A 220 -8.36 -5.78 14.90
N PHE A 221 -7.32 -5.37 14.19
CA PHE A 221 -7.09 -5.84 12.83
C PHE A 221 -6.97 -7.37 12.78
N VAL A 222 -7.80 -8.00 11.96
CA VAL A 222 -7.80 -9.46 11.78
C VAL A 222 -6.80 -9.83 10.70
N GLU A 223 -5.76 -10.54 11.11
CA GLU A 223 -4.86 -11.27 10.23
C GLU A 223 -5.48 -12.65 9.98
N ASP A 224 -6.18 -12.81 8.86
CA ASP A 224 -6.81 -14.08 8.50
C ASP A 224 -5.77 -15.11 7.97
N GLU A 225 -6.21 -16.33 7.69
CA GLU A 225 -5.34 -17.39 7.19
C GLU A 225 -4.60 -16.97 5.91
N ALA A 226 -5.32 -16.35 4.96
CA ALA A 226 -4.74 -15.89 3.71
C ALA A 226 -3.67 -14.81 3.93
N TRP A 227 -3.83 -13.94 4.94
CA TRP A 227 -2.83 -12.95 5.33
C TRP A 227 -1.55 -13.63 5.86
N HIS A 228 -1.69 -14.65 6.72
CA HIS A 228 -0.54 -15.40 7.25
C HIS A 228 0.17 -16.19 6.15
N GLU A 229 -0.56 -16.85 5.28
CA GLU A 229 0.02 -17.52 4.12
C GLU A 229 0.78 -16.56 3.19
N ALA A 230 0.27 -15.36 2.95
CA ALA A 230 0.97 -14.35 2.16
C ALA A 230 2.26 -13.88 2.84
N ALA A 231 2.24 -13.73 4.18
CA ALA A 231 3.42 -13.41 4.97
C ALA A 231 4.48 -14.52 4.90
N ASP A 232 4.07 -15.77 4.98
CA ASP A 232 4.96 -16.92 4.88
C ASP A 232 5.57 -17.05 3.47
N ARG A 233 4.78 -16.81 2.41
CA ARG A 233 5.29 -16.78 1.02
C ARG A 233 6.32 -15.66 0.83
N TYR A 234 6.07 -14.47 1.37
CA TYR A 234 7.04 -13.38 1.33
C TYR A 234 8.35 -13.73 2.03
N ALA A 235 8.26 -14.34 3.20
CA ALA A 235 9.42 -14.81 3.94
C ALA A 235 10.21 -15.88 3.20
N GLY A 236 9.50 -16.84 2.63
CA GLY A 236 10.12 -17.90 1.81
C GLY A 236 10.80 -17.33 0.57
N PHE A 237 10.18 -16.33 -0.08
CA PHE A 237 10.78 -15.65 -1.23
C PHE A 237 12.10 -14.94 -0.85
N LEU A 238 12.12 -14.22 0.27
CA LEU A 238 13.33 -13.56 0.77
C LEU A 238 14.46 -14.57 1.05
N GLU A 239 14.14 -15.70 1.69
CA GLU A 239 15.14 -16.73 1.99
C GLU A 239 15.70 -17.39 0.71
N GLN A 240 14.85 -17.65 -0.29
CA GLN A 240 15.25 -18.23 -1.57
C GLN A 240 16.17 -17.31 -2.39
N HIS A 241 16.07 -15.98 -2.19
CA HIS A 241 16.80 -15.00 -2.99
C HIS A 241 17.89 -14.25 -2.20
N LYS A 242 18.20 -14.68 -0.96
CA LYS A 242 19.16 -13.98 -0.09
C LYS A 242 20.56 -13.84 -0.67
N ASP A 243 20.99 -14.81 -1.50
CA ASP A 243 22.31 -14.85 -2.11
C ASP A 243 22.30 -14.39 -3.58
N LYS A 244 21.19 -13.78 -4.04
CA LYS A 244 20.99 -13.29 -5.40
C LYS A 244 21.18 -11.78 -5.49
N LYS A 245 21.30 -11.27 -6.71
CA LYS A 245 21.18 -9.83 -6.97
C LYS A 245 19.72 -9.42 -6.88
N VAL A 246 19.39 -8.52 -5.98
CA VAL A 246 18.01 -8.10 -5.71
C VAL A 246 17.91 -6.59 -5.87
N VAL A 247 16.92 -6.16 -6.66
CA VAL A 247 16.47 -4.78 -6.67
C VAL A 247 15.25 -4.64 -5.74
N LEU A 248 15.38 -3.77 -4.75
CA LEU A 248 14.28 -3.30 -3.92
C LEU A 248 13.69 -2.04 -4.57
N LEU A 249 12.57 -2.18 -5.25
CA LEU A 249 11.88 -1.09 -5.95
C LEU A 249 10.82 -0.50 -5.02
N GLU A 250 11.13 0.64 -4.39
CA GLU A 250 10.25 1.33 -3.44
C GLU A 250 9.45 2.44 -4.12
N LEU A 251 8.13 2.40 -4.00
CA LEU A 251 7.19 3.25 -4.72
C LEU A 251 6.29 4.01 -3.75
N GLY A 252 6.50 5.31 -3.61
CA GLY A 252 5.63 6.22 -2.86
C GLY A 252 5.47 5.86 -1.39
N VAL A 253 6.55 5.38 -0.75
CA VAL A 253 6.60 5.11 0.68
C VAL A 253 7.22 6.30 1.39
N GLY A 254 6.42 7.00 2.20
CA GLY A 254 6.88 8.16 2.97
C GLY A 254 7.35 7.81 4.38
N PHE A 255 7.79 8.84 5.13
CA PHE A 255 8.16 8.71 6.54
C PHE A 255 6.98 8.59 7.50
N ASN A 256 5.73 8.69 7.03
CA ASN A 256 4.55 8.52 7.89
C ASN A 256 4.39 7.08 8.40
N THR A 257 4.71 6.08 7.57
CA THR A 257 4.63 4.66 7.92
C THR A 257 5.84 3.88 7.37
N PRO A 258 7.08 4.27 7.72
CA PRO A 258 8.29 3.74 7.09
C PRO A 258 8.64 2.31 7.53
N ILE A 259 8.07 1.85 8.63
CA ILE A 259 8.48 0.62 9.34
C ILE A 259 8.13 -0.69 8.62
N ILE A 260 7.25 -0.66 7.63
CA ILE A 260 6.82 -1.86 6.91
C ILE A 260 7.67 -2.09 5.66
N ILE A 261 8.02 -1.03 4.94
CA ILE A 261 8.71 -1.11 3.65
C ILE A 261 10.04 -0.36 3.72
N ARG A 262 10.02 0.96 3.93
CA ARG A 262 11.19 1.84 3.80
C ARG A 262 12.37 1.38 4.65
N PHE A 263 12.20 1.26 5.95
CA PHE A 263 13.28 0.83 6.85
C PHE A 263 13.70 -0.63 6.68
N PRO A 264 12.78 -1.60 6.48
CA PRO A 264 13.18 -2.96 6.11
C PRO A 264 14.00 -3.03 4.82
N PHE A 265 13.63 -2.29 3.78
CA PHE A 265 14.41 -2.24 2.52
C PHE A 265 15.79 -1.67 2.74
N GLU A 266 15.92 -0.56 3.46
CA GLU A 266 17.23 0.01 3.82
C GLU A 266 18.07 -0.97 4.65
N LYS A 267 17.45 -1.69 5.58
CA LYS A 267 18.13 -2.73 6.34
C LYS A 267 18.66 -3.85 5.44
N MET A 268 17.84 -4.33 4.49
CA MET A 268 18.25 -5.37 3.55
C MET A 268 19.44 -4.93 2.71
N VAL A 269 19.47 -3.68 2.18
CA VAL A 269 20.62 -3.14 1.43
C VAL A 269 21.86 -3.02 2.31
N ARG A 270 21.70 -2.67 3.58
CA ARG A 270 22.82 -2.55 4.52
C ARG A 270 23.45 -3.90 4.85
N GLU A 271 22.62 -4.93 5.02
CA GLU A 271 23.03 -6.26 5.43
C GLU A 271 23.50 -7.13 4.25
N ASN A 272 23.16 -6.77 3.01
CA ASN A 272 23.51 -7.54 1.83
C ASN A 272 24.09 -6.64 0.72
N SER A 273 25.36 -6.90 0.34
CA SER A 273 26.08 -6.11 -0.66
C SER A 273 25.57 -6.32 -2.10
N SER A 274 24.85 -7.42 -2.39
CA SER A 274 24.23 -7.68 -3.70
C SER A 274 22.84 -7.07 -3.86
N TYR A 275 22.33 -6.40 -2.81
CA TYR A 275 21.04 -5.71 -2.86
C TYR A 275 21.21 -4.24 -3.24
N SER A 276 20.30 -3.74 -4.06
CA SER A 276 20.21 -2.33 -4.43
C SER A 276 18.79 -1.78 -4.17
N LEU A 277 18.70 -0.48 -3.97
CA LEU A 277 17.47 0.25 -3.73
C LEU A 277 17.19 1.21 -4.88
N ILE A 278 16.02 1.13 -5.47
CA ILE A 278 15.47 2.18 -6.34
C ILE A 278 14.25 2.75 -5.63
N ARG A 279 14.31 4.04 -5.28
CA ARG A 279 13.24 4.72 -4.54
C ARG A 279 12.63 5.81 -5.41
N LEU A 280 11.34 5.66 -5.74
CA LEU A 280 10.55 6.64 -6.45
C LEU A 280 9.58 7.32 -5.47
N ASN A 281 9.71 8.63 -5.32
CA ASN A 281 8.83 9.40 -4.43
C ASN A 281 8.75 10.86 -4.91
N MET A 282 7.58 11.48 -4.81
CA MET A 282 7.39 12.87 -5.23
C MET A 282 8.33 13.81 -4.47
N ASP A 283 8.34 13.75 -3.15
CA ASP A 283 9.00 14.71 -2.26
C ASP A 283 10.07 14.07 -1.35
N GLU A 284 10.04 12.75 -1.15
CA GLU A 284 10.87 12.04 -0.17
C GLU A 284 11.76 10.96 -0.81
N ALA A 285 12.30 11.24 -2.01
CA ALA A 285 13.20 10.31 -2.72
C ALA A 285 14.63 10.27 -2.15
N VAL A 286 14.80 10.69 -0.90
CA VAL A 286 16.09 10.66 -0.21
C VAL A 286 16.56 9.22 0.07
N VAL A 287 17.85 8.97 -0.08
CA VAL A 287 18.49 7.68 0.19
C VAL A 287 19.63 7.84 1.20
N PRO A 288 19.99 6.79 1.98
CA PRO A 288 21.16 6.84 2.83
C PRO A 288 22.43 7.04 2.01
N GLU A 289 23.22 8.07 2.31
CA GLU A 289 24.48 8.39 1.62
C GLU A 289 25.46 7.20 1.61
N SER A 290 25.47 6.43 2.69
CA SER A 290 26.34 5.25 2.86
C SER A 290 26.05 4.11 1.87
N PHE A 291 24.94 4.14 1.14
CA PHE A 291 24.63 3.12 0.13
C PHE A 291 25.35 3.38 -1.21
N GLY A 292 25.80 4.62 -1.45
CA GLY A 292 26.53 4.99 -2.67
C GLY A 292 25.78 4.59 -3.93
N GLU A 293 26.46 3.93 -4.86
CA GLU A 293 25.88 3.49 -6.14
C GLU A 293 24.79 2.42 -6.02
N ARG A 294 24.65 1.78 -4.87
CA ARG A 294 23.61 0.77 -4.64
C ARG A 294 22.24 1.36 -4.33
N ALA A 295 22.13 2.67 -4.23
CA ALA A 295 20.83 3.34 -4.07
C ALA A 295 20.63 4.41 -5.13
N ILE A 296 19.40 4.49 -5.64
CA ILE A 296 18.96 5.48 -6.61
C ILE A 296 17.65 6.09 -6.08
N GLY A 297 17.67 7.40 -5.86
CA GLY A 297 16.49 8.17 -5.41
C GLY A 297 15.98 9.04 -6.53
N ILE A 298 14.83 8.72 -7.11
CA ILE A 298 14.19 9.45 -8.21
C ILE A 298 13.01 10.25 -7.67
N GLY A 299 13.16 11.57 -7.65
CA GLY A 299 12.12 12.51 -7.25
C GLY A 299 11.16 12.85 -8.38
N GLY A 300 9.94 13.28 -8.03
CA GLY A 300 8.96 13.79 -8.99
C GLY A 300 7.94 12.78 -9.48
N ASP A 301 7.52 12.88 -10.74
CA ASP A 301 6.43 12.09 -11.32
C ASP A 301 6.82 10.60 -11.46
N MET A 302 6.26 9.79 -10.57
CA MET A 302 6.51 8.35 -10.53
C MET A 302 5.97 7.63 -11.76
N ALA A 303 4.82 8.05 -12.31
CA ALA A 303 4.25 7.40 -13.47
C ALA A 303 5.17 7.60 -14.68
N LYS A 304 5.67 8.84 -14.88
CA LYS A 304 6.67 9.13 -15.90
C LYS A 304 7.94 8.29 -15.68
N ALA A 305 8.47 8.24 -14.48
CA ALA A 305 9.70 7.50 -14.19
C ALA A 305 9.55 5.99 -14.49
N ILE A 306 8.42 5.38 -14.15
CA ILE A 306 8.14 3.97 -14.48
C ILE A 306 8.05 3.75 -15.97
N THR A 307 7.36 4.66 -16.70
CA THR A 307 7.27 4.60 -18.18
C THR A 307 8.66 4.68 -18.81
N ASP A 308 9.49 5.63 -18.38
CA ASP A 308 10.84 5.83 -18.92
C ASP A 308 11.75 4.62 -18.62
N ILE A 309 11.77 4.11 -17.38
CA ILE A 309 12.53 2.92 -17.00
C ILE A 309 12.09 1.71 -17.84
N ARG A 310 10.77 1.50 -17.96
CA ARG A 310 10.21 0.39 -18.74
C ARG A 310 10.64 0.47 -20.19
N GLY A 311 10.62 1.66 -20.81
CA GLY A 311 11.06 1.88 -22.18
C GLY A 311 12.53 1.51 -22.44
N LEU A 312 13.38 1.57 -21.42
CA LEU A 312 14.79 1.18 -21.51
C LEU A 312 15.00 -0.31 -21.18
N VAL A 313 14.12 -0.92 -20.40
CA VAL A 313 14.27 -2.34 -20.00
C VAL A 313 13.70 -3.30 -21.03
N LEU A 314 12.61 -2.95 -21.68
CA LEU A 314 11.91 -3.76 -22.69
C LEU A 314 12.29 -3.39 -24.11
#